data_1b94f39964cbf84b3c8398e9a4cf2170
#
_entry.id   1b94f39964cbf84b3c8398e9a4cf2170
#
_cell.length_a   1.000
_cell.length_b   1.000
_cell.length_c   1.000
_cell.angle_alpha   90.00
_cell.angle_beta   90.00
_cell.angle_gamma   90.00
#
_symmetry.space_group_name_H-M   'P 1'
#
loop_
_entity.id
_entity.type
_entity.pdbx_description
1 polymer ?
#
loop_
_entity_poly.entity_id
_entity_poly.type
_entity_poly.pdbx_seq_one_letter_code
_entity_poly.pdbx_strand_id
1 'polypeptide(L)'
;MEDFTMANKYAGTQTEKNLEAAFAGESMARNKYTYYASKAKKEGYEQIAALFLKTADNEKEHAKMWFKELHNGMPSTEVNLLDAAEGENYEWTDMYAGFAETAEKEGFYELAGKFRLVAAIEKHHEERYRALLQNVETKAVFEKSEVKVWECRNCGHIVVGTKAPEVCPTCDHPKAYFEINAKNY
;
A
#
# COMPACT_ATOMS: atom_id res chain seq x y z
N MET A 1 -5.47 0.69 -25.06
CA MET A 1 -4.97 1.45 -23.89
C MET A 1 -5.89 2.66 -23.80
N GLU A 2 -6.87 2.60 -22.93
CA GLU A 2 -7.68 3.77 -22.63
C GLU A 2 -6.82 4.72 -21.81
N ASP A 3 -6.81 5.97 -22.22
CA ASP A 3 -5.96 7.03 -21.71
C ASP A 3 -6.36 7.37 -20.26
N PHE A 4 -5.60 6.85 -19.27
CA PHE A 4 -5.85 7.06 -17.83
C PHE A 4 -5.50 8.47 -17.35
N THR A 5 -5.23 9.41 -18.27
CA THR A 5 -4.88 10.81 -17.99
C THR A 5 -6.07 11.76 -18.08
N MET A 6 -7.31 11.29 -18.01
CA MET A 6 -8.42 12.25 -17.88
C MET A 6 -8.35 12.89 -16.50
N ALA A 7 -7.93 14.18 -16.48
CA ALA A 7 -8.01 15.01 -15.30
C ALA A 7 -9.39 14.84 -14.64
N ASN A 8 -9.43 14.74 -13.32
CA ASN A 8 -10.71 14.62 -12.65
C ASN A 8 -11.57 15.88 -12.92
N LYS A 9 -12.89 15.75 -12.79
CA LYS A 9 -13.84 16.85 -13.10
C LYS A 9 -13.63 18.11 -12.24
N TYR A 10 -12.80 18.05 -11.22
CA TYR A 10 -12.49 19.15 -10.30
C TYR A 10 -11.13 19.79 -10.59
N ALA A 11 -10.39 19.33 -11.60
CA ALA A 11 -9.02 19.74 -11.88
C ALA A 11 -8.86 21.28 -11.93
N GLY A 12 -7.89 21.79 -11.17
CA GLY A 12 -7.58 23.22 -11.07
C GLY A 12 -8.54 24.05 -10.21
N THR A 13 -9.54 23.44 -9.58
CA THR A 13 -10.53 24.15 -8.76
C THR A 13 -10.17 24.18 -7.26
N GLN A 14 -10.81 25.09 -6.50
CA GLN A 14 -10.72 25.02 -5.03
C GLN A 14 -11.35 23.75 -4.46
N THR A 15 -12.32 23.14 -5.16
CA THR A 15 -12.94 21.87 -4.74
C THR A 15 -11.95 20.72 -4.79
N GLU A 16 -11.07 20.66 -5.79
CA GLU A 16 -9.99 19.69 -5.84
C GLU A 16 -9.09 19.79 -4.60
N LYS A 17 -8.60 20.99 -4.30
CA LYS A 17 -7.79 21.23 -3.08
C LYS A 17 -8.52 20.84 -1.79
N ASN A 18 -9.84 21.07 -1.73
CA ASN A 18 -10.64 20.66 -0.59
C ASN A 18 -10.75 19.13 -0.49
N LEU A 19 -10.87 18.41 -1.61
CA LEU A 19 -10.89 16.96 -1.65
C LEU A 19 -9.54 16.35 -1.23
N GLU A 20 -8.42 16.93 -1.71
CA GLU A 20 -7.08 16.55 -1.28
C GLU A 20 -6.88 16.75 0.22
N ALA A 21 -7.28 17.90 0.75
CA ALA A 21 -7.21 18.20 2.18
C ALA A 21 -8.11 17.28 3.01
N ALA A 22 -9.30 16.94 2.52
CA ALA A 22 -10.21 16.01 3.18
C ALA A 22 -9.61 14.59 3.18
N PHE A 23 -9.10 14.10 2.04
CA PHE A 23 -8.44 12.81 1.96
C PHE A 23 -7.24 12.71 2.92
N ALA A 24 -6.39 13.73 2.96
CA ALA A 24 -5.24 13.79 3.87
C ALA A 24 -5.69 13.81 5.35
N GLY A 25 -6.72 14.62 5.69
CA GLY A 25 -7.26 14.72 7.04
C GLY A 25 -7.83 13.40 7.56
N GLU A 26 -8.65 12.74 6.77
CA GLU A 26 -9.25 11.43 7.13
C GLU A 26 -8.19 10.33 7.24
N SER A 27 -7.21 10.31 6.32
CA SER A 27 -6.09 9.36 6.37
C SER A 27 -5.25 9.54 7.63
N MET A 28 -4.99 10.79 8.04
CA MET A 28 -4.29 11.11 9.28
C MET A 28 -5.14 10.71 10.51
N ALA A 29 -6.42 11.03 10.53
CA ALA A 29 -7.33 10.70 11.62
C ALA A 29 -7.39 9.18 11.85
N ARG A 30 -7.53 8.39 10.76
CA ARG A 30 -7.49 6.93 10.81
C ARG A 30 -6.24 6.42 11.55
N ASN A 31 -5.06 6.89 11.16
CA ASN A 31 -3.82 6.44 11.80
C ASN A 31 -3.74 6.88 13.27
N LYS A 32 -4.08 8.13 13.58
CA LYS A 32 -4.11 8.64 14.97
C LYS A 32 -5.04 7.83 15.87
N TYR A 33 -6.23 7.48 15.40
CA TYR A 33 -7.20 6.73 16.20
C TYR A 33 -6.75 5.29 16.48
N THR A 34 -6.02 4.65 15.55
CA THR A 34 -5.39 3.34 15.85
C THR A 34 -4.31 3.45 16.93
N TYR A 35 -3.53 4.53 16.96
CA TYR A 35 -2.55 4.79 18.01
C TYR A 35 -3.23 5.08 19.36
N TYR A 36 -4.31 5.87 19.35
CA TYR A 36 -5.09 6.17 20.55
C TYR A 36 -5.75 4.91 21.12
N ALA A 37 -6.30 4.05 20.28
CA ALA A 37 -6.86 2.76 20.68
C ALA A 37 -5.80 1.88 21.37
N SER A 38 -4.59 1.81 20.82
CA SER A 38 -3.48 1.08 21.44
C SER A 38 -3.14 1.61 22.83
N LYS A 39 -3.14 2.93 23.00
CA LYS A 39 -2.89 3.55 24.32
C LYS A 39 -4.03 3.27 25.30
N ALA A 40 -5.29 3.47 24.89
CA ALA A 40 -6.46 3.21 25.72
C ALA A 40 -6.51 1.75 26.21
N LYS A 41 -6.17 0.80 25.32
CA LYS A 41 -6.09 -0.63 25.68
C LYS A 41 -5.02 -0.89 26.75
N LYS A 42 -3.83 -0.29 26.64
CA LYS A 42 -2.77 -0.42 27.64
C LYS A 42 -3.16 0.19 29.01
N GLU A 43 -4.07 1.15 29.01
CA GLU A 43 -4.61 1.78 30.23
C GLU A 43 -5.84 1.06 30.79
N GLY A 44 -6.30 -0.03 30.15
CA GLY A 44 -7.44 -0.83 30.61
C GLY A 44 -8.80 -0.32 30.15
N TYR A 45 -8.86 0.63 29.20
CA TYR A 45 -10.10 1.21 28.68
C TYR A 45 -10.55 0.50 27.39
N GLU A 46 -10.93 -0.77 27.49
CA GLU A 46 -11.28 -1.61 26.32
C GLU A 46 -12.43 -1.03 25.48
N GLN A 47 -13.48 -0.48 26.11
CA GLN A 47 -14.57 0.17 25.39
C GLN A 47 -14.11 1.39 24.60
N ILE A 48 -13.26 2.24 25.18
CA ILE A 48 -12.71 3.43 24.52
C ILE A 48 -11.83 3.01 23.35
N ALA A 49 -11.01 1.99 23.54
CA ALA A 49 -10.17 1.43 22.48
C ALA A 49 -11.02 0.91 21.30
N ALA A 50 -12.09 0.17 21.59
CA ALA A 50 -13.01 -0.35 20.57
C ALA A 50 -13.70 0.79 19.80
N LEU A 51 -14.10 1.87 20.48
CA LEU A 51 -14.70 3.04 19.83
C LEU A 51 -13.71 3.78 18.93
N PHE A 52 -12.45 3.95 19.35
CA PHE A 52 -11.40 4.51 18.48
C PHE A 52 -11.17 3.66 17.22
N LEU A 53 -11.10 2.33 17.35
CA LEU A 53 -10.94 1.44 16.20
C LEU A 53 -12.13 1.51 15.23
N LYS A 54 -13.36 1.51 15.78
CA LYS A 54 -14.57 1.67 14.96
C LYS A 54 -14.55 2.99 14.20
N THR A 55 -14.17 4.09 14.85
CA THR A 55 -14.08 5.41 14.20
C THR A 55 -12.96 5.39 13.15
N ALA A 56 -11.77 4.80 13.44
CA ALA A 56 -10.70 4.66 12.45
C ALA A 56 -11.15 3.94 11.17
N ASP A 57 -12.01 2.92 11.30
CA ASP A 57 -12.59 2.23 10.13
C ASP A 57 -13.58 3.12 9.37
N ASN A 58 -14.33 4.00 10.04
CA ASN A 58 -15.18 4.96 9.38
C ASN A 58 -14.35 5.99 8.59
N GLU A 59 -13.28 6.54 9.19
CA GLU A 59 -12.41 7.52 8.53
C GLU A 59 -11.69 6.91 7.30
N LYS A 60 -11.36 5.61 7.34
CA LYS A 60 -10.86 4.90 6.17
C LYS A 60 -11.86 4.92 5.00
N GLU A 61 -13.16 4.73 5.26
CA GLU A 61 -14.17 4.78 4.21
C GLU A 61 -14.44 6.21 3.73
N HIS A 62 -14.36 7.21 4.60
CA HIS A 62 -14.43 8.63 4.21
C HIS A 62 -13.25 8.98 3.28
N ALA A 63 -12.02 8.67 3.67
CA ALA A 63 -10.83 8.87 2.83
C ALA A 63 -10.99 8.20 1.45
N LYS A 64 -11.49 6.98 1.41
CA LYS A 64 -11.74 6.24 0.16
C LYS A 64 -12.79 6.91 -0.73
N MET A 65 -13.80 7.58 -0.17
CA MET A 65 -14.77 8.37 -0.93
C MET A 65 -14.07 9.52 -1.65
N TRP A 66 -13.26 10.30 -0.93
CA TRP A 66 -12.53 11.44 -1.50
C TRP A 66 -11.47 11.01 -2.50
N PHE A 67 -10.76 9.91 -2.23
CA PHE A 67 -9.83 9.30 -3.18
C PHE A 67 -10.52 8.97 -4.52
N LYS A 68 -11.69 8.34 -4.48
CA LYS A 68 -12.45 8.01 -5.70
C LYS A 68 -12.90 9.23 -6.49
N GLU A 69 -13.26 10.33 -5.82
CA GLU A 69 -13.60 11.59 -6.51
C GLU A 69 -12.37 12.20 -7.20
N LEU A 70 -11.20 12.16 -6.56
CA LEU A 70 -9.95 12.65 -7.11
C LEU A 70 -9.45 11.83 -8.30
N HIS A 71 -9.71 10.52 -8.32
CA HIS A 71 -9.18 9.59 -9.32
C HIS A 71 -10.25 9.04 -10.28
N ASN A 72 -11.43 9.65 -10.37
CA ASN A 72 -12.56 9.17 -11.21
C ASN A 72 -12.95 7.70 -10.93
N GLY A 73 -12.80 7.24 -9.70
CA GLY A 73 -13.06 5.87 -9.26
C GLY A 73 -11.87 5.23 -8.56
N MET A 74 -11.86 3.90 -8.49
CA MET A 74 -10.70 3.14 -8.01
C MET A 74 -9.90 2.67 -9.23
N PRO A 75 -8.64 3.11 -9.39
CA PRO A 75 -7.81 2.71 -10.51
C PRO A 75 -7.52 1.20 -10.55
N SER A 76 -7.04 0.69 -11.68
CA SER A 76 -6.65 -0.72 -11.81
C SER A 76 -5.45 -1.06 -10.92
N THR A 77 -5.24 -2.34 -10.65
CA THR A 77 -4.08 -2.80 -9.88
C THR A 77 -2.75 -2.35 -10.51
N GLU A 78 -2.67 -2.34 -11.84
CA GLU A 78 -1.50 -1.91 -12.59
C GLU A 78 -1.19 -0.42 -12.35
N VAL A 79 -2.21 0.44 -12.47
CA VAL A 79 -2.09 1.88 -12.17
C VAL A 79 -1.73 2.11 -10.70
N ASN A 80 -2.37 1.40 -9.77
CA ASN A 80 -2.08 1.53 -8.34
C ASN A 80 -0.65 1.08 -7.98
N LEU A 81 -0.11 0.06 -8.67
CA LEU A 81 1.28 -0.39 -8.46
C LEU A 81 2.28 0.64 -8.98
N LEU A 82 1.98 1.28 -10.10
CA LEU A 82 2.82 2.36 -10.64
C LEU A 82 2.80 3.57 -9.70
N ASP A 83 1.61 4.04 -9.31
CA ASP A 83 1.43 5.16 -8.39
C ASP A 83 2.17 4.93 -7.05
N ALA A 84 2.02 3.73 -6.48
CA ALA A 84 2.75 3.36 -5.27
C ALA A 84 4.27 3.38 -5.48
N ALA A 85 4.78 2.83 -6.58
CA ALA A 85 6.21 2.82 -6.87
C ALA A 85 6.77 4.24 -7.05
N GLU A 86 6.03 5.14 -7.71
CA GLU A 86 6.43 6.54 -7.89
C GLU A 86 6.37 7.33 -6.58
N GLY A 87 5.37 7.08 -5.73
CA GLY A 87 5.28 7.66 -4.40
C GLY A 87 6.47 7.28 -3.53
N GLU A 88 6.78 5.99 -3.41
CA GLU A 88 7.94 5.51 -2.65
C GLU A 88 9.26 6.04 -3.22
N ASN A 89 9.38 6.13 -4.56
CA ASN A 89 10.55 6.73 -5.19
C ASN A 89 10.76 8.18 -4.74
N TYR A 90 9.72 9.02 -4.78
CA TYR A 90 9.78 10.39 -4.30
C TYR A 90 10.13 10.46 -2.81
N GLU A 91 9.57 9.57 -1.99
CA GLU A 91 9.84 9.56 -0.55
C GLU A 91 11.32 9.32 -0.23
N TRP A 92 11.98 8.37 -0.88
CA TRP A 92 13.38 8.09 -0.56
C TRP A 92 14.38 8.96 -1.31
N THR A 93 14.09 9.44 -2.53
CA THR A 93 15.02 10.28 -3.31
C THR A 93 15.01 11.73 -2.86
N ASP A 94 13.85 12.28 -2.55
CA ASP A 94 13.63 13.71 -2.35
C ASP A 94 13.19 14.04 -0.92
N MET A 95 12.05 13.48 -0.50
CA MET A 95 11.38 13.89 0.74
C MET A 95 12.23 13.60 1.98
N TYR A 96 12.55 12.34 2.23
CA TYR A 96 13.34 11.97 3.42
C TYR A 96 14.78 12.41 3.33
N ALA A 97 15.37 12.49 2.15
CA ALA A 97 16.72 13.05 1.95
C ALA A 97 16.74 14.52 2.40
N GLY A 98 15.80 15.33 1.93
CA GLY A 98 15.67 16.74 2.32
C GLY A 98 15.34 16.93 3.81
N PHE A 99 14.48 16.07 4.37
CA PHE A 99 14.16 16.11 5.80
C PHE A 99 15.39 15.78 6.68
N ALA A 100 16.20 14.80 6.28
CA ALA A 100 17.42 14.44 6.99
C ALA A 100 18.43 15.59 6.99
N GLU A 101 18.65 16.24 5.84
CA GLU A 101 19.53 17.41 5.75
C GLU A 101 19.04 18.57 6.61
N THR A 102 17.75 18.84 6.61
CA THR A 102 17.14 19.90 7.42
C THR A 102 17.32 19.60 8.91
N ALA A 103 17.03 18.38 9.34
CA ALA A 103 17.19 17.96 10.73
C ALA A 103 18.64 18.07 11.21
N GLU A 104 19.62 17.75 10.35
CA GLU A 104 21.05 17.96 10.67
C GLU A 104 21.42 19.42 10.85
N LYS A 105 20.97 20.29 9.93
CA LYS A 105 21.21 21.74 10.01
C LYS A 105 20.61 22.34 11.27
N GLU A 106 19.51 21.81 11.76
CA GLU A 106 18.83 22.21 12.99
C GLU A 106 19.36 21.52 14.25
N GLY A 107 20.34 20.60 14.14
CA GLY A 107 20.98 19.90 15.26
C GLY A 107 20.22 18.63 15.74
N PHE A 108 19.20 18.15 15.01
CA PHE A 108 18.44 16.96 15.35
C PHE A 108 19.03 15.68 14.71
N TYR A 109 20.27 15.37 15.02
CA TYR A 109 21.05 14.30 14.39
C TYR A 109 20.43 12.91 14.50
N GLU A 110 19.81 12.58 15.65
CA GLU A 110 19.12 11.29 15.81
C GLU A 110 17.91 11.17 14.88
N LEU A 111 17.16 12.26 14.70
CA LEU A 111 16.02 12.30 13.79
C LEU A 111 16.46 12.22 12.32
N ALA A 112 17.54 12.92 11.97
CA ALA A 112 18.16 12.82 10.65
C ALA A 112 18.56 11.38 10.33
N GLY A 113 19.16 10.66 11.29
CA GLY A 113 19.45 9.23 11.17
C GLY A 113 18.21 8.38 10.92
N LYS A 114 17.11 8.65 11.65
CA LYS A 114 15.83 7.94 11.44
C LYS A 114 15.24 8.20 10.06
N PHE A 115 15.27 9.44 9.55
CA PHE A 115 14.82 9.75 8.20
C PHE A 115 15.58 8.95 7.14
N ARG A 116 16.90 8.83 7.27
CA ARG A 116 17.70 8.02 6.34
C ARG A 116 17.38 6.52 6.40
N LEU A 117 17.13 6.01 7.61
CA LEU A 117 16.72 4.60 7.76
C LEU A 117 15.36 4.33 7.15
N VAL A 118 14.39 5.23 7.30
CA VAL A 118 13.08 5.11 6.64
C VAL A 118 13.25 5.22 5.13
N ALA A 119 14.01 6.19 4.61
CA ALA A 119 14.30 6.28 3.17
C ALA A 119 14.83 4.96 2.57
N ALA A 120 15.71 4.25 3.29
CA ALA A 120 16.19 2.94 2.85
C ALA A 120 15.07 1.87 2.80
N ILE A 121 14.06 1.97 3.66
CA ILE A 121 12.90 1.09 3.64
C ILE A 121 12.02 1.41 2.43
N GLU A 122 11.74 2.70 2.16
CA GLU A 122 10.88 3.10 1.04
C GLU A 122 11.50 2.74 -0.31
N LYS A 123 12.84 2.75 -0.41
CA LYS A 123 13.51 2.19 -1.59
C LYS A 123 13.19 0.70 -1.82
N HIS A 124 13.13 -0.11 -0.77
CA HIS A 124 12.72 -1.52 -0.89
C HIS A 124 11.24 -1.68 -1.24
N HIS A 125 10.39 -0.76 -0.78
CA HIS A 125 8.98 -0.74 -1.18
C HIS A 125 8.85 -0.43 -2.67
N GLU A 126 9.55 0.58 -3.19
CA GLU A 126 9.59 0.88 -4.62
C GLU A 126 10.03 -0.34 -5.44
N GLU A 127 11.18 -0.95 -5.09
CA GLU A 127 11.70 -2.14 -5.78
C GLU A 127 10.66 -3.26 -5.82
N ARG A 128 9.94 -3.47 -4.74
CA ARG A 128 8.86 -4.46 -4.63
C ARG A 128 7.70 -4.13 -5.55
N TYR A 129 7.19 -2.88 -5.53
CA TYR A 129 6.07 -2.49 -6.37
C TYR A 129 6.42 -2.53 -7.86
N ARG A 130 7.62 -2.12 -8.26
CA ARG A 130 8.08 -2.26 -9.65
C ARG A 130 8.18 -3.71 -10.10
N ALA A 131 8.67 -4.61 -9.26
CA ALA A 131 8.71 -6.04 -9.56
C ALA A 131 7.31 -6.65 -9.69
N LEU A 132 6.36 -6.24 -8.85
CA LEU A 132 4.97 -6.66 -8.94
C LEU A 132 4.28 -6.11 -10.19
N LEU A 133 4.51 -4.84 -10.54
CA LEU A 133 4.03 -4.22 -11.76
C LEU A 133 4.52 -4.99 -12.99
N GLN A 134 5.82 -5.25 -13.07
CA GLN A 134 6.39 -6.03 -14.16
C GLN A 134 5.75 -7.43 -14.28
N ASN A 135 5.45 -8.09 -13.16
CA ASN A 135 4.74 -9.38 -13.18
C ASN A 135 3.32 -9.26 -13.75
N VAL A 136 2.61 -8.17 -13.46
CA VAL A 136 1.26 -7.92 -14.02
C VAL A 136 1.33 -7.66 -15.51
N GLU A 137 2.18 -6.73 -15.95
CA GLU A 137 2.37 -6.33 -17.35
C GLU A 137 2.80 -7.52 -18.23
N THR A 138 3.71 -8.36 -17.75
CA THR A 138 4.20 -9.53 -18.46
C THR A 138 3.34 -10.79 -18.27
N LYS A 139 2.21 -10.68 -17.54
CA LYS A 139 1.33 -11.82 -17.18
C LYS A 139 2.05 -12.92 -16.40
N ALA A 140 3.12 -12.55 -15.71
CA ALA A 140 3.98 -13.49 -14.96
C ALA A 140 3.57 -13.69 -13.49
N VAL A 141 2.40 -13.20 -13.06
CA VAL A 141 1.92 -13.38 -11.68
C VAL A 141 1.74 -14.86 -11.36
N PHE A 142 1.08 -15.60 -12.26
CA PHE A 142 0.74 -17.01 -12.07
C PHE A 142 1.48 -17.96 -13.02
N GLU A 143 2.44 -17.45 -13.77
CA GLU A 143 3.28 -18.22 -14.69
C GLU A 143 4.72 -17.67 -14.63
N LYS A 144 5.71 -18.55 -14.62
CA LYS A 144 7.13 -18.21 -14.61
C LYS A 144 7.87 -18.96 -15.70
N SER A 145 9.01 -18.42 -16.15
CA SER A 145 9.89 -19.09 -17.11
C SER A 145 10.55 -20.35 -16.54
N GLU A 146 10.60 -20.47 -15.22
CA GLU A 146 11.20 -21.60 -14.51
C GLU A 146 10.16 -22.31 -13.66
N VAL A 147 10.46 -23.57 -13.33
CA VAL A 147 9.67 -24.35 -12.37
C VAL A 147 9.73 -23.70 -11.00
N LYS A 148 8.57 -23.43 -10.43
CA LYS A 148 8.37 -22.88 -9.08
C LYS A 148 7.51 -23.82 -8.25
N VAL A 149 7.59 -23.65 -6.96
CA VAL A 149 6.67 -24.27 -5.99
C VAL A 149 5.55 -23.28 -5.73
N TRP A 150 4.32 -23.66 -6.08
CA TRP A 150 3.12 -22.86 -5.89
C TRP A 150 2.37 -23.35 -4.67
N GLU A 151 1.85 -22.47 -3.86
CA GLU A 151 1.05 -22.78 -2.68
C GLU A 151 -0.31 -22.10 -2.76
N CYS A 152 -1.36 -22.86 -2.44
CA CYS A 152 -2.70 -22.31 -2.30
C CYS A 152 -2.83 -21.62 -0.94
N ARG A 153 -3.03 -20.31 -0.93
CA ARG A 153 -3.19 -19.47 0.29
C ARG A 153 -4.38 -19.86 1.17
N ASN A 154 -5.36 -20.59 0.62
CA ASN A 154 -6.52 -21.04 1.40
C ASN A 154 -6.25 -22.34 2.16
N CYS A 155 -5.67 -23.36 1.51
CA CYS A 155 -5.58 -24.70 2.11
C CYS A 155 -4.15 -25.26 2.21
N GLY A 156 -3.13 -24.54 1.74
CA GLY A 156 -1.73 -24.99 1.77
C GLY A 156 -1.38 -26.05 0.72
N HIS A 157 -2.27 -26.33 -0.26
CA HIS A 157 -1.95 -27.30 -1.31
C HIS A 157 -0.76 -26.84 -2.15
N ILE A 158 0.20 -27.74 -2.34
CA ILE A 158 1.45 -27.47 -3.07
C ILE A 158 1.41 -28.09 -4.46
N VAL A 159 1.80 -27.28 -5.46
CA VAL A 159 2.00 -27.72 -6.85
C VAL A 159 3.38 -27.28 -7.33
N VAL A 160 4.06 -28.14 -8.08
CA VAL A 160 5.36 -27.83 -8.68
C VAL A 160 5.20 -27.74 -10.19
N GLY A 161 5.59 -26.62 -10.77
CA GLY A 161 5.46 -26.38 -12.20
C GLY A 161 5.79 -24.94 -12.59
N THR A 162 5.76 -24.65 -13.88
CA THR A 162 5.98 -23.28 -14.39
C THR A 162 4.80 -22.35 -14.17
N LYS A 163 3.60 -22.90 -13.89
CA LYS A 163 2.39 -22.11 -13.66
C LYS A 163 1.50 -22.70 -12.56
N ALA A 164 0.77 -21.81 -11.92
CA ALA A 164 -0.27 -22.17 -10.98
C ALA A 164 -1.47 -22.84 -11.70
N PRO A 165 -2.15 -23.82 -11.07
CA PRO A 165 -3.34 -24.43 -11.64
C PRO A 165 -4.52 -23.42 -11.67
N GLU A 166 -5.43 -23.56 -12.63
CA GLU A 166 -6.60 -22.69 -12.76
C GLU A 166 -7.54 -22.80 -11.55
N VAL A 167 -7.61 -23.98 -10.94
CA VAL A 167 -8.41 -24.30 -9.76
C VAL A 167 -7.60 -25.19 -8.83
N CYS A 168 -7.65 -24.92 -7.55
CA CYS A 168 -6.99 -25.75 -6.54
C CYS A 168 -7.67 -27.13 -6.46
N PRO A 169 -6.96 -28.25 -6.68
CA PRO A 169 -7.56 -29.58 -6.69
C PRO A 169 -7.99 -30.07 -5.30
N THR A 170 -7.64 -29.36 -4.23
CA THR A 170 -7.98 -29.73 -2.85
C THR A 170 -9.19 -28.97 -2.32
N CYS A 171 -9.34 -27.66 -2.66
CA CYS A 171 -10.35 -26.81 -2.04
C CYS A 171 -11.15 -25.95 -3.03
N ASP A 172 -11.01 -26.21 -4.33
CA ASP A 172 -11.75 -25.58 -5.43
C ASP A 172 -11.62 -24.05 -5.54
N HIS A 173 -10.67 -23.44 -4.80
CA HIS A 173 -10.38 -22.01 -4.94
C HIS A 173 -9.70 -21.71 -6.27
N PRO A 174 -10.03 -20.58 -6.92
CA PRO A 174 -9.47 -20.21 -8.20
C PRO A 174 -7.98 -19.90 -8.13
N LYS A 175 -7.31 -19.89 -9.28
CA LYS A 175 -5.88 -19.54 -9.47
C LYS A 175 -5.42 -18.31 -8.68
N ALA A 176 -6.28 -17.34 -8.50
CA ALA A 176 -6.01 -16.11 -7.72
C ALA A 176 -5.54 -16.39 -6.26
N TYR A 177 -5.79 -17.56 -5.74
CA TYR A 177 -5.35 -17.99 -4.41
C TYR A 177 -3.96 -18.62 -4.39
N PHE A 178 -3.29 -18.80 -5.54
CA PHE A 178 -1.94 -19.33 -5.56
C PHE A 178 -0.89 -18.22 -5.49
N GLU A 179 0.19 -18.52 -4.78
CA GLU A 179 1.41 -17.73 -4.73
C GLU A 179 2.63 -18.63 -4.82
N ILE A 180 3.80 -18.04 -5.09
CA ILE A 180 5.05 -18.79 -5.00
C ILE A 180 5.34 -19.07 -3.52
N ASN A 181 5.50 -20.34 -3.16
CA ASN A 181 5.85 -20.74 -1.81
C ASN A 181 7.21 -20.14 -1.40
N ALA A 182 7.21 -19.31 -0.37
CA ALA A 182 8.40 -18.69 0.20
C ALA A 182 8.87 -19.50 1.41
N LYS A 183 10.04 -20.13 1.30
CA LYS A 183 10.71 -20.79 2.42
C LYS A 183 11.71 -19.80 3.03
N ASN A 184 11.32 -19.11 4.07
CA ASN A 184 12.12 -18.10 4.76
C ASN A 184 12.38 -18.41 6.25
N TYR A 185 12.29 -19.68 6.60
CA TYR A 185 12.51 -20.23 7.94
C TYR A 185 13.61 -21.29 7.91
#